data_21f4e46dc243db12b3154833ac171072
#
_entry.id   21f4e46dc243db12b3154833ac171072
#
_cell.length_a   1.000
_cell.length_b   1.000
_cell.length_c   1.000
_cell.angle_alpha   90.00
_cell.angle_beta   90.00
_cell.angle_gamma   90.00
#
_symmetry.space_group_name_H-M   'P 1'
#
loop_
_entity.id
_entity.type
_entity.pdbx_description
1 polymer ?
#
loop_
_entity_poly.entity_id
_entity_poly.type
_entity_poly.pdbx_seq_one_letter_code
_entity_poly.pdbx_strand_id
1 'polypeptide(L)'
;MKSCFLDKKIATSCLKTLEGIENWKTFERNNSLMYEYYDWEEHTVLREVYNQLHSQRTIKNLEEETGLEGLLFDPLGVGEGISKMTKGCKLDPHIDFNWNNRVKLNRAFSLMIYLGDCKGGEFRLWDKERKNIMWSHVPNHNTSVLFKNNDSAPHSVTEITSGTRYAIRQFYYQSNSTPTESPHQSLYYYDGKKAYNIQEKMSSNSYE
;
A
#
# COMPACT_ATOMS: atom_id res chain seq x y z
N MET A 1 -6.42 -6.67 10.86
CA MET A 1 -6.95 -7.41 9.69
C MET A 1 -8.44 -7.53 9.80
N LYS A 2 -9.16 -7.24 8.71
CA LYS A 2 -10.62 -7.45 8.62
C LYS A 2 -10.94 -8.36 7.44
N SER A 3 -11.88 -9.28 7.60
CA SER A 3 -12.53 -10.01 6.51
C SER A 3 -13.78 -9.24 6.10
N CYS A 4 -14.15 -9.29 4.82
CA CYS A 4 -15.28 -8.57 4.24
C CYS A 4 -15.20 -7.05 4.52
N PHE A 5 -14.08 -6.42 4.14
CA PHE A 5 -13.85 -4.99 4.37
C PHE A 5 -14.86 -4.12 3.58
N LEU A 6 -15.04 -4.42 2.31
CA LEU A 6 -16.06 -3.79 1.47
C LEU A 6 -17.38 -4.58 1.52
N ASP A 7 -18.49 -3.93 1.19
CA ASP A 7 -19.72 -4.67 0.84
C ASP A 7 -19.43 -5.70 -0.26
N LYS A 8 -20.05 -6.88 -0.18
CA LYS A 8 -19.77 -7.97 -1.12
C LYS A 8 -20.04 -7.61 -2.58
N LYS A 9 -21.10 -6.83 -2.85
CA LYS A 9 -21.46 -6.40 -4.21
C LYS A 9 -20.43 -5.40 -4.73
N ILE A 10 -19.98 -4.47 -3.86
CA ILE A 10 -18.93 -3.50 -4.20
C ILE A 10 -17.61 -4.24 -4.48
N ALA A 11 -17.20 -5.16 -3.62
CA ALA A 11 -15.97 -5.94 -3.82
C ALA A 11 -15.97 -6.73 -5.14
N THR A 12 -17.11 -7.38 -5.46
CA THR A 12 -17.28 -8.10 -6.74
C THR A 12 -17.24 -7.16 -7.94
N SER A 13 -17.88 -6.00 -7.86
CA SER A 13 -17.87 -4.99 -8.93
C SER A 13 -16.48 -4.39 -9.12
N CYS A 14 -15.74 -4.11 -8.04
CA CYS A 14 -14.36 -3.68 -8.11
C CYS A 14 -13.49 -4.72 -8.82
N LEU A 15 -13.58 -5.99 -8.41
CA LEU A 15 -12.79 -7.06 -9.02
C LEU A 15 -13.05 -7.14 -10.53
N LYS A 16 -14.32 -7.16 -10.94
CA LYS A 16 -14.69 -7.18 -12.37
C LYS A 16 -14.13 -5.97 -13.14
N THR A 17 -14.15 -4.79 -12.54
CA THR A 17 -13.56 -3.58 -13.13
C THR A 17 -12.05 -3.74 -13.29
N LEU A 18 -11.35 -4.22 -12.24
CA LEU A 18 -9.89 -4.40 -12.26
C LEU A 18 -9.42 -5.45 -13.27
N GLU A 19 -10.22 -6.50 -13.48
CA GLU A 19 -9.95 -7.52 -14.50
C GLU A 19 -10.04 -6.97 -15.92
N GLY A 20 -10.86 -5.92 -16.16
CA GLY A 20 -11.02 -5.27 -17.45
C GLY A 20 -9.99 -4.16 -17.75
N ILE A 21 -9.14 -3.77 -16.80
CA ILE A 21 -8.11 -2.73 -17.01
C ILE A 21 -6.93 -3.33 -17.78
N GLU A 22 -6.52 -2.68 -18.86
CA GLU A 22 -5.41 -3.11 -19.73
C GLU A 22 -4.15 -2.24 -19.56
N ASN A 23 -4.28 -0.96 -19.26
CA ASN A 23 -3.21 0.04 -19.23
C ASN A 23 -2.45 0.10 -17.89
N TRP A 24 -2.02 -1.05 -17.39
CA TRP A 24 -1.21 -1.16 -16.18
C TRP A 24 0.21 -0.65 -16.41
N LYS A 25 0.73 0.16 -15.48
CA LYS A 25 2.14 0.59 -15.47
C LYS A 25 2.99 -0.45 -14.76
N THR A 26 4.08 -0.86 -15.36
CA THR A 26 5.01 -1.81 -14.73
C THR A 26 5.85 -1.09 -13.68
N PHE A 27 5.86 -1.64 -12.48
CA PHE A 27 6.81 -1.31 -11.44
C PHE A 27 7.80 -2.46 -11.30
N GLU A 28 9.06 -2.17 -11.59
CA GLU A 28 10.16 -3.13 -11.46
C GLU A 28 11.31 -2.48 -10.71
N ARG A 29 11.79 -3.17 -9.70
CA ARG A 29 12.92 -2.70 -8.88
C ARG A 29 13.62 -3.87 -8.20
N ASN A 30 14.89 -4.09 -8.54
CA ASN A 30 15.65 -5.25 -8.09
C ASN A 30 14.89 -6.55 -8.43
N ASN A 31 14.54 -7.36 -7.41
CA ASN A 31 13.73 -8.56 -7.59
C ASN A 31 12.21 -8.31 -7.39
N SER A 32 11.80 -7.06 -7.23
CA SER A 32 10.39 -6.70 -7.05
C SER A 32 9.74 -6.39 -8.38
N LEU A 33 8.59 -7.01 -8.63
CA LEU A 33 7.77 -6.80 -9.81
C LEU A 33 6.30 -6.74 -9.41
N MET A 34 5.62 -5.71 -9.86
CA MET A 34 4.16 -5.58 -9.82
C MET A 34 3.70 -4.64 -10.92
N TYR A 35 2.40 -4.51 -11.08
CA TYR A 35 1.79 -3.54 -11.98
C TYR A 35 0.96 -2.56 -11.16
N GLU A 36 0.89 -1.30 -11.59
CA GLU A 36 0.23 -0.20 -10.89
C GLU A 36 -0.77 0.50 -11.77
N TYR A 37 -1.88 0.93 -11.17
CA TYR A 37 -2.92 1.71 -11.82
C TYR A 37 -3.33 2.87 -10.90
N TYR A 38 -3.37 4.08 -11.46
CA TYR A 38 -3.60 5.31 -10.70
C TYR A 38 -4.88 6.06 -11.15
N ASP A 39 -5.40 5.74 -12.34
CA ASP A 39 -6.54 6.45 -12.94
C ASP A 39 -7.88 5.86 -12.46
N TRP A 40 -7.94 5.52 -11.15
CA TRP A 40 -9.12 4.87 -10.53
C TRP A 40 -10.38 5.74 -10.59
N GLU A 41 -10.23 7.07 -10.71
CA GLU A 41 -11.34 8.02 -10.84
C GLU A 41 -12.16 7.81 -12.14
N GLU A 42 -11.57 7.20 -13.17
CA GLU A 42 -12.24 6.88 -14.42
C GLU A 42 -13.33 5.80 -14.26
N HIS A 43 -13.27 5.05 -13.14
CA HIS A 43 -14.19 3.95 -12.86
C HIS A 43 -15.10 4.27 -11.67
N THR A 44 -16.41 4.37 -11.90
CA THR A 44 -17.39 4.76 -10.88
C THR A 44 -17.24 3.98 -9.58
N VAL A 45 -17.14 2.65 -9.64
CA VAL A 45 -17.05 1.81 -8.44
C VAL A 45 -15.73 2.02 -7.67
N LEU A 46 -14.63 2.23 -8.37
CA LEU A 46 -13.34 2.50 -7.71
C LEU A 46 -13.33 3.89 -7.08
N ARG A 47 -13.89 4.89 -7.77
CA ARG A 47 -14.06 6.24 -7.24
C ARG A 47 -14.94 6.25 -5.98
N GLU A 48 -16.02 5.46 -5.96
CA GLU A 48 -16.87 5.31 -4.76
C GLU A 48 -16.11 4.72 -3.59
N VAL A 49 -15.27 3.70 -3.82
CA VAL A 49 -14.42 3.12 -2.78
C VAL A 49 -13.41 4.15 -2.24
N TYR A 50 -12.71 4.89 -3.10
CA TYR A 50 -11.79 5.92 -2.63
C TYR A 50 -12.50 7.05 -1.89
N ASN A 51 -13.65 7.50 -2.35
CA ASN A 51 -14.47 8.48 -1.63
C ASN A 51 -14.87 7.98 -0.24
N GLN A 52 -15.20 6.69 -0.11
CA GLN A 52 -15.46 6.09 1.19
C GLN A 52 -14.21 6.08 2.07
N LEU A 53 -13.05 5.70 1.52
CA LEU A 53 -11.76 5.67 2.25
C LEU A 53 -11.31 7.07 2.69
N HIS A 54 -11.64 8.11 1.93
CA HIS A 54 -11.37 9.51 2.25
C HIS A 54 -12.47 10.16 3.12
N SER A 55 -13.51 9.42 3.52
CA SER A 55 -14.60 10.00 4.30
C SER A 55 -14.21 10.22 5.76
N GLN A 56 -14.81 11.24 6.40
CA GLN A 56 -14.67 11.51 7.83
C GLN A 56 -15.11 10.32 8.70
N ARG A 57 -16.08 9.54 8.20
CA ARG A 57 -16.51 8.32 8.88
C ARG A 57 -15.41 7.27 8.95
N THR A 58 -14.69 7.08 7.83
CA THR A 58 -13.55 6.14 7.79
C THR A 58 -12.42 6.63 8.68
N ILE A 59 -12.10 7.92 8.67
CA ILE A 59 -11.10 8.52 9.56
C ILE A 59 -11.45 8.24 11.02
N LYS A 60 -12.66 8.56 11.47
CA LYS A 60 -13.10 8.30 12.85
C LYS A 60 -12.99 6.82 13.23
N ASN A 61 -13.45 5.92 12.38
CA ASN A 61 -13.35 4.49 12.65
C ASN A 61 -11.88 4.04 12.79
N LEU A 62 -10.97 4.61 12.01
CA LEU A 62 -9.54 4.32 12.10
C LEU A 62 -8.93 4.91 13.36
N GLU A 63 -9.31 6.12 13.76
CA GLU A 63 -8.87 6.73 15.02
C GLU A 63 -9.31 5.88 16.23
N GLU A 64 -10.56 5.44 16.24
CA GLU A 64 -11.09 4.54 17.28
C GLU A 64 -10.36 3.19 17.30
N GLU A 65 -10.06 2.62 16.14
CA GLU A 65 -9.39 1.31 16.03
C GLU A 65 -7.90 1.39 16.39
N THR A 66 -7.24 2.47 16.08
CA THR A 66 -5.79 2.63 16.25
C THR A 66 -5.40 3.36 17.54
N GLY A 67 -6.32 4.08 18.17
CA GLY A 67 -6.05 4.96 19.31
C GLY A 67 -5.25 6.21 18.94
N LEU A 68 -5.08 6.51 17.65
CA LEU A 68 -4.46 7.75 17.19
C LEU A 68 -5.54 8.80 16.93
N GLU A 69 -5.17 10.06 17.13
CA GLU A 69 -6.01 11.21 16.82
C GLU A 69 -5.36 12.07 15.71
N GLY A 70 -6.18 12.83 15.01
CA GLY A 70 -5.73 13.74 13.97
C GLY A 70 -5.29 13.04 12.68
N LEU A 71 -5.93 11.91 12.35
CA LEU A 71 -5.68 11.24 11.10
C LEU A 71 -6.24 12.03 9.92
N LEU A 72 -5.49 12.05 8.84
CA LEU A 72 -5.82 12.71 7.58
C LEU A 72 -5.53 11.78 6.42
N PHE A 73 -6.28 11.91 5.33
CA PHE A 73 -5.90 11.37 4.03
C PHE A 73 -5.15 12.42 3.21
N ASP A 74 -4.38 12.01 2.22
CA ASP A 74 -3.75 12.92 1.25
C ASP A 74 -4.76 13.22 0.12
N PRO A 75 -5.25 14.46 -0.02
CA PRO A 75 -6.18 14.80 -1.09
C PRO A 75 -5.53 14.69 -2.49
N LEU A 76 -4.22 14.60 -2.57
CA LEU A 76 -3.47 14.42 -3.81
C LEU A 76 -3.12 12.95 -4.09
N GLY A 77 -3.43 12.05 -3.16
CA GLY A 77 -3.27 10.61 -3.30
C GLY A 77 -1.83 10.15 -3.60
N VAL A 78 -0.80 10.82 -3.04
CA VAL A 78 0.59 10.48 -3.35
C VAL A 78 0.91 9.04 -2.94
N GLY A 79 1.21 8.19 -3.93
CA GLY A 79 1.49 6.77 -3.77
C GLY A 79 0.25 5.89 -3.54
N GLU A 80 -0.94 6.49 -3.43
CA GLU A 80 -2.21 5.76 -3.46
C GLU A 80 -2.43 5.18 -4.86
N GLY A 81 -3.29 4.20 -4.95
CA GLY A 81 -3.56 3.55 -6.23
C GLY A 81 -3.83 2.06 -6.06
N ILE A 82 -3.82 1.36 -7.16
CA ILE A 82 -4.12 -0.07 -7.19
C ILE A 82 -2.91 -0.82 -7.72
N SER A 83 -2.52 -1.88 -7.03
CA SER A 83 -1.50 -2.79 -7.53
C SER A 83 -2.13 -4.09 -8.02
N LYS A 84 -1.56 -4.65 -9.08
CA LYS A 84 -1.86 -5.97 -9.62
C LYS A 84 -0.60 -6.80 -9.60
N MET A 85 -0.69 -8.01 -9.07
CA MET A 85 0.38 -8.98 -9.06
C MET A 85 -0.12 -10.30 -9.64
N THR A 86 0.60 -10.84 -10.60
CA THR A 86 0.33 -12.11 -11.28
C THR A 86 1.49 -13.07 -11.05
N LYS A 87 1.43 -14.27 -11.64
CA LYS A 87 2.50 -15.27 -11.53
C LYS A 87 3.88 -14.66 -11.79
N GLY A 88 4.83 -14.91 -10.89
CA GLY A 88 6.19 -14.38 -10.92
C GLY A 88 6.36 -13.03 -10.21
N CYS A 89 5.28 -12.30 -9.94
CA CYS A 89 5.35 -11.04 -9.21
C CYS A 89 5.65 -11.29 -7.72
N LYS A 90 6.51 -10.45 -7.15
CA LYS A 90 6.86 -10.41 -5.72
C LYS A 90 7.33 -9.01 -5.34
N LEU A 91 7.38 -8.72 -4.05
CA LEU A 91 8.05 -7.53 -3.52
C LEU A 91 9.06 -7.93 -2.46
N ASP A 92 10.31 -7.52 -2.66
CA ASP A 92 11.37 -7.71 -1.68
C ASP A 92 11.07 -6.95 -0.37
N PRO A 93 11.68 -7.33 0.75
CA PRO A 93 11.54 -6.59 1.99
C PRO A 93 11.86 -5.10 1.79
N HIS A 94 10.94 -4.25 2.20
CA HIS A 94 11.08 -2.80 2.10
C HIS A 94 10.38 -2.10 3.26
N ILE A 95 10.74 -0.83 3.44
CA ILE A 95 10.06 0.12 4.31
C ILE A 95 9.46 1.17 3.38
N ASP A 96 8.19 1.47 3.55
CA ASP A 96 7.52 2.51 2.80
C ASP A 96 8.08 3.90 3.16
N PHE A 97 7.86 4.91 2.30
CA PHE A 97 8.19 6.28 2.66
C PHE A 97 7.40 6.72 3.90
N ASN A 98 8.06 7.43 4.80
CA ASN A 98 7.52 7.84 6.09
C ASN A 98 7.06 9.31 6.13
N TRP A 99 7.40 10.10 5.11
CA TRP A 99 7.15 11.53 5.06
C TRP A 99 6.65 11.98 3.69
N ASN A 100 5.58 12.76 3.69
CA ASN A 100 5.05 13.37 2.46
C ASN A 100 5.48 14.84 2.38
N ASN A 101 6.36 15.14 1.43
CA ASN A 101 6.92 16.48 1.25
C ASN A 101 5.90 17.54 0.80
N ARG A 102 4.80 17.13 0.18
CA ARG A 102 3.78 18.07 -0.34
C ARG A 102 2.89 18.58 0.79
N VAL A 103 2.37 17.66 1.62
CA VAL A 103 1.48 18.01 2.74
C VAL A 103 2.24 18.24 4.05
N LYS A 104 3.56 17.95 4.09
CA LYS A 104 4.43 18.12 5.28
C LYS A 104 3.94 17.33 6.49
N LEU A 105 3.53 16.08 6.26
CA LEU A 105 3.00 15.19 7.30
C LEU A 105 3.73 13.85 7.32
N ASN A 106 3.81 13.28 8.52
CA ASN A 106 4.23 11.89 8.70
C ASN A 106 3.12 10.95 8.23
N ARG A 107 3.52 9.89 7.53
CA ARG A 107 2.64 8.79 7.18
C ARG A 107 2.45 7.91 8.41
N ALA A 108 1.21 7.74 8.87
CA ALA A 108 0.88 6.97 10.06
C ALA A 108 0.59 5.51 9.75
N PHE A 109 -0.27 5.28 8.75
CA PHE A 109 -0.76 3.95 8.38
C PHE A 109 -0.82 3.74 6.88
N SER A 110 -0.64 2.47 6.50
CA SER A 110 -0.96 1.93 5.18
C SER A 110 -2.13 0.96 5.31
N LEU A 111 -3.18 1.16 4.52
CA LEU A 111 -4.32 0.25 4.38
C LEU A 111 -4.25 -0.42 3.03
N MET A 112 -4.30 -1.75 3.03
CA MET A 112 -4.37 -2.58 1.84
C MET A 112 -5.68 -3.33 1.85
N ILE A 113 -6.48 -3.22 0.76
CA ILE A 113 -7.70 -4.01 0.56
C ILE A 113 -7.44 -4.95 -0.60
N TYR A 114 -7.51 -6.25 -0.35
CA TYR A 114 -7.18 -7.27 -1.33
C TYR A 114 -8.41 -7.74 -2.08
N LEU A 115 -8.26 -7.90 -3.39
CA LEU A 115 -9.28 -8.43 -4.29
C LEU A 115 -8.66 -9.49 -5.21
N GLY A 116 -9.49 -10.41 -5.68
CA GLY A 116 -9.05 -11.58 -6.45
C GLY A 116 -8.49 -12.68 -5.54
N ASP A 117 -8.11 -13.79 -6.16
CA ASP A 117 -7.57 -14.95 -5.49
C ASP A 117 -6.25 -15.38 -6.14
N CYS A 118 -5.29 -15.73 -5.31
CA CYS A 118 -3.99 -16.19 -5.78
C CYS A 118 -3.41 -17.27 -4.87
N LYS A 119 -2.41 -17.99 -5.37
CA LYS A 119 -1.51 -18.81 -4.56
C LYS A 119 -0.18 -18.11 -4.43
N GLY A 120 0.42 -18.10 -3.26
CA GLY A 120 1.52 -17.21 -2.92
C GLY A 120 1.01 -15.80 -2.61
N GLY A 121 1.83 -14.78 -2.79
CA GLY A 121 1.45 -13.38 -2.55
C GLY A 121 1.21 -13.04 -1.08
N GLU A 122 1.71 -13.87 -0.17
CA GLU A 122 1.62 -13.63 1.27
C GLU A 122 2.29 -12.32 1.64
N PHE A 123 1.55 -11.44 2.32
CA PHE A 123 2.10 -10.24 2.92
C PHE A 123 2.80 -10.61 4.23
N ARG A 124 4.03 -10.15 4.44
CA ARG A 124 4.83 -10.43 5.62
C ARG A 124 5.33 -9.15 6.26
N LEU A 125 5.13 -9.03 7.57
CA LEU A 125 5.82 -8.04 8.40
C LEU A 125 7.02 -8.71 9.05
N TRP A 126 8.15 -8.02 9.02
CA TRP A 126 9.43 -8.48 9.55
C TRP A 126 9.82 -7.70 10.80
N ASP A 127 10.68 -8.27 11.62
CA ASP A 127 11.41 -7.50 12.62
C ASP A 127 12.30 -6.43 11.94
N LYS A 128 12.77 -5.47 12.71
CA LYS A 128 13.59 -4.36 12.22
C LYS A 128 14.85 -4.84 11.48
N GLU A 129 15.44 -5.93 11.95
CA GLU A 129 16.61 -6.57 11.36
C GLU A 129 16.29 -7.47 10.16
N ARG A 130 15.02 -7.69 9.86
CA ARG A 130 14.51 -8.55 8.76
C ARG A 130 14.94 -10.02 8.88
N LYS A 131 15.14 -10.49 10.09
CA LYS A 131 15.54 -11.88 10.37
C LYS A 131 14.34 -12.77 10.63
N ASN A 132 13.30 -12.24 11.27
CA ASN A 132 12.13 -12.99 11.68
C ASN A 132 10.85 -12.38 11.11
N ILE A 133 9.93 -13.25 10.65
CA ILE A 133 8.58 -12.85 10.28
C ILE A 133 7.78 -12.68 11.57
N MET A 134 7.38 -11.46 11.85
CA MET A 134 6.59 -11.12 13.04
C MET A 134 5.11 -11.38 12.83
N TRP A 135 4.66 -11.26 11.59
CA TRP A 135 3.27 -11.50 11.21
C TRP A 135 3.15 -11.71 9.70
N SER A 136 2.17 -12.51 9.29
CA SER A 136 1.88 -12.72 7.88
C SER A 136 0.38 -12.86 7.60
N HIS A 137 0.00 -12.57 6.37
CA HIS A 137 -1.37 -12.69 5.88
C HIS A 137 -1.40 -13.20 4.44
N VAL A 138 -2.18 -14.26 4.21
CA VAL A 138 -2.52 -14.70 2.86
C VAL A 138 -3.65 -13.83 2.34
N PRO A 139 -3.45 -13.07 1.25
CA PRO A 139 -4.47 -12.17 0.72
C PRO A 139 -5.60 -12.98 0.10
N ASN A 140 -6.77 -12.92 0.72
CA ASN A 140 -8.00 -13.48 0.19
C ASN A 140 -8.90 -12.35 -0.32
N HIS A 141 -9.80 -12.68 -1.24
CA HIS A 141 -10.76 -11.71 -1.77
C HIS A 141 -11.52 -10.98 -0.64
N ASN A 142 -11.57 -9.65 -0.74
CA ASN A 142 -12.22 -8.74 0.20
C ASN A 142 -11.71 -8.81 1.64
N THR A 143 -10.43 -9.11 1.82
CA THR A 143 -9.74 -8.94 3.12
C THR A 143 -8.94 -7.65 3.12
N SER A 144 -8.60 -7.15 4.31
CA SER A 144 -7.76 -5.95 4.43
C SER A 144 -6.70 -6.10 5.50
N VAL A 145 -5.60 -5.40 5.32
CA VAL A 145 -4.52 -5.24 6.28
C VAL A 145 -4.29 -3.76 6.51
N LEU A 146 -4.37 -3.35 7.78
CA LEU A 146 -3.95 -2.03 8.25
C LEU A 146 -2.65 -2.22 9.04
N PHE A 147 -1.59 -1.52 8.68
CA PHE A 147 -0.33 -1.62 9.39
C PHE A 147 0.29 -0.23 9.59
N LYS A 148 1.00 -0.11 10.71
CA LYS A 148 1.68 1.14 11.06
C LYS A 148 2.85 1.36 10.12
N ASN A 149 2.97 2.58 9.62
CA ASN A 149 4.05 2.97 8.73
C ASN A 149 5.17 3.62 9.53
N ASN A 150 6.22 2.86 9.82
CA ASN A 150 7.43 3.34 10.48
C ASN A 150 8.63 2.48 10.08
N ASP A 151 9.81 2.93 10.45
CA ASP A 151 11.09 2.28 10.13
C ASP A 151 11.27 0.89 10.79
N SER A 152 10.38 0.54 11.72
CA SER A 152 10.36 -0.76 12.40
C SER A 152 9.39 -1.75 11.76
N ALA A 153 8.75 -1.40 10.65
CA ALA A 153 7.79 -2.24 9.94
C ALA A 153 8.24 -2.62 8.51
N PRO A 154 9.42 -3.23 8.31
CA PRO A 154 9.77 -3.78 7.01
C PRO A 154 8.74 -4.83 6.61
N HIS A 155 8.36 -4.82 5.34
CA HIS A 155 7.38 -5.76 4.84
C HIS A 155 7.71 -6.23 3.42
N SER A 156 7.13 -7.35 3.04
CA SER A 156 7.38 -7.98 1.74
C SER A 156 6.14 -8.70 1.24
N VAL A 157 6.16 -9.09 -0.03
CA VAL A 157 5.15 -9.97 -0.63
C VAL A 157 5.85 -11.14 -1.28
N THR A 158 5.47 -12.35 -0.90
CA THR A 158 6.03 -13.57 -1.51
C THR A 158 5.61 -13.68 -2.97
N GLU A 159 6.32 -14.50 -3.73
CA GLU A 159 6.02 -14.71 -5.15
C GLU A 159 4.61 -15.28 -5.35
N ILE A 160 3.88 -14.70 -6.30
CA ILE A 160 2.62 -15.26 -6.80
C ILE A 160 2.95 -16.46 -7.68
N THR A 161 2.40 -17.62 -7.34
CA THR A 161 2.60 -18.86 -8.11
C THR A 161 1.47 -19.13 -9.09
N SER A 162 0.25 -18.67 -8.79
CA SER A 162 -0.91 -18.70 -9.70
C SER A 162 -2.00 -17.72 -9.27
N GLY A 163 -2.91 -17.38 -10.19
CA GLY A 163 -3.99 -16.43 -9.95
C GLY A 163 -3.52 -14.97 -10.04
N THR A 164 -4.37 -14.07 -9.57
CA THR A 164 -4.10 -12.62 -9.59
C THR A 164 -4.49 -12.01 -8.24
N ARG A 165 -3.58 -11.23 -7.68
CA ARG A 165 -3.78 -10.43 -6.48
C ARG A 165 -3.87 -8.96 -6.87
N TYR A 166 -5.00 -8.34 -6.59
CA TYR A 166 -5.13 -6.89 -6.63
C TYR A 166 -5.08 -6.34 -5.20
N ALA A 167 -4.54 -5.14 -5.02
CA ALA A 167 -4.60 -4.44 -3.75
C ALA A 167 -4.88 -2.95 -3.99
N ILE A 168 -6.00 -2.46 -3.43
CA ILE A 168 -6.27 -1.03 -3.29
C ILE A 168 -5.40 -0.53 -2.14
N ARG A 169 -4.58 0.49 -2.40
CA ARG A 169 -3.64 1.09 -1.45
C ARG A 169 -4.14 2.45 -1.03
N GLN A 170 -4.29 2.64 0.29
CA GLN A 170 -4.67 3.91 0.89
C GLN A 170 -3.69 4.26 2.01
N PHE A 171 -3.34 5.53 2.12
CA PHE A 171 -2.41 6.02 3.12
C PHE A 171 -3.04 7.08 4.00
N TYR A 172 -2.74 7.00 5.31
CA TYR A 172 -3.21 7.96 6.28
C TYR A 172 -2.04 8.64 6.97
N TYR A 173 -2.17 9.93 7.16
CA TYR A 173 -1.17 10.82 7.75
C TYR A 173 -1.66 11.31 9.10
N GLN A 174 -0.76 11.83 9.92
CA GLN A 174 -1.11 12.33 11.25
C GLN A 174 -0.73 13.81 11.36
N SER A 175 -1.74 14.66 11.65
CA SER A 175 -1.59 16.13 11.66
C SER A 175 -0.82 16.66 12.86
N ASN A 176 -0.93 15.98 14.01
CA ASN A 176 -0.36 16.42 15.29
C ASN A 176 0.90 15.65 15.71
N SER A 177 1.48 14.87 14.78
CA SER A 177 2.73 14.17 15.06
C SER A 177 3.93 15.09 14.90
N THR A 178 4.95 14.87 15.74
CA THR A 178 6.27 15.50 15.53
C THR A 178 6.82 15.08 14.17
N PRO A 179 7.30 16.02 13.34
CA PRO A 179 7.93 15.67 12.08
C PRO A 179 9.07 14.68 12.28
N THR A 180 9.18 13.72 11.37
CA THR A 180 10.26 12.73 11.46
C THR A 180 11.63 13.41 11.27
N GLU A 181 12.60 13.05 12.11
CA GLU A 181 13.98 13.52 11.99
C GLU A 181 14.72 12.90 10.79
N SER A 182 14.25 11.77 10.30
CA SER A 182 14.85 11.03 9.19
C SER A 182 13.82 10.74 8.09
N PRO A 183 13.37 11.77 7.34
CA PRO A 183 12.45 11.58 6.23
C PRO A 183 13.12 10.77 5.11
N HIS A 184 12.43 9.78 4.59
CA HIS A 184 12.93 8.96 3.49
C HIS A 184 11.83 8.52 2.53
N GLN A 185 12.23 8.22 1.31
CA GLN A 185 11.43 7.48 0.33
C GLN A 185 11.43 5.98 0.65
N SER A 186 10.63 5.19 -0.06
CA SER A 186 10.60 3.74 0.17
C SER A 186 12.00 3.11 0.04
N LEU A 187 12.40 2.39 1.07
CA LEU A 187 13.71 1.75 1.19
C LEU A 187 13.56 0.25 0.95
N TYR A 188 14.14 -0.26 -0.14
CA TYR A 188 14.15 -1.69 -0.46
C TYR A 188 15.44 -2.35 0.06
N TYR A 189 15.33 -3.60 0.47
CA TYR A 189 16.46 -4.40 0.95
C TYR A 189 16.66 -5.61 0.05
N TYR A 190 17.87 -5.76 -0.48
CA TYR A 190 18.27 -6.85 -1.35
C TYR A 190 19.46 -7.58 -0.74
N ASP A 191 19.40 -8.93 -0.63
CA ASP A 191 20.45 -9.78 -0.04
C ASP A 191 20.97 -9.28 1.32
N GLY A 192 20.06 -8.80 2.18
CA GLY A 192 20.41 -8.26 3.49
C GLY A 192 21.15 -6.91 3.47
N LYS A 193 21.43 -6.37 2.29
CA LYS A 193 22.04 -5.05 2.13
C LYS A 193 20.99 -3.98 1.92
N LYS A 194 21.25 -2.79 2.46
CA LYS A 194 20.40 -1.62 2.23
C LYS A 194 20.43 -1.28 0.73
N ALA A 195 19.32 -1.49 0.04
CA ALA A 195 19.21 -1.10 -1.34
C ALA A 195 18.96 0.41 -1.43
N TYR A 196 19.71 1.05 -2.24
CA TYR A 196 19.69 2.43 -2.70
C TYR A 196 18.64 3.37 -2.11
N ASN A 197 19.14 4.43 -1.52
CA ASN A 197 18.37 5.64 -1.21
C ASN A 197 17.97 6.31 -2.55
N ILE A 198 16.69 6.25 -2.91
CA ILE A 198 16.17 6.76 -4.19
C ILE A 198 16.13 8.29 -4.19
N GLN A 199 16.44 8.96 -3.09
CA GLN A 199 16.50 10.41 -3.02
C GLN A 199 17.42 11.02 -4.08
N GLU A 200 18.46 10.33 -4.53
CA GLU A 200 19.37 10.84 -5.56
C GLU A 200 18.81 10.80 -6.99
N LYS A 201 17.84 9.94 -7.28
CA LYS A 201 17.23 9.86 -8.64
C LYS A 201 15.95 10.65 -8.81
N MET A 202 15.24 10.99 -7.73
CA MET A 202 13.99 11.77 -7.83
C MET A 202 14.22 13.28 -7.72
N SER A 203 15.41 13.75 -7.37
CA SER A 203 15.78 15.16 -7.45
C SER A 203 16.03 15.66 -8.88
N SER A 204 16.15 14.74 -9.84
CA SER A 204 16.37 15.08 -11.26
C SER A 204 15.12 14.95 -12.15
N ASN A 205 14.01 14.43 -11.63
CA ASN A 205 12.72 14.46 -12.31
C ASN A 205 11.73 15.28 -11.48
N SER A 206 11.88 16.59 -11.61
CA SER A 206 10.85 17.57 -11.27
C SER A 206 9.53 17.14 -11.90
N TYR A 207 8.51 16.96 -11.09
CA TYR A 207 7.15 17.12 -11.56
C TYR A 207 6.97 18.62 -11.91
N GLU A 208 7.18 18.98 -13.15
CA GLU A 208 6.58 20.16 -13.77
C GLU A 208 5.11 19.86 -14.09
#